data_45844d3cab68fdc6b632a97bcfd4c255
#
_entry.id   45844d3cab68fdc6b632a97bcfd4c255
#
_cell.length_a   1.000
_cell.length_b   1.000
_cell.length_c   1.000
_cell.angle_alpha   90.00
_cell.angle_beta   90.00
_cell.angle_gamma   90.00
#
_symmetry.space_group_name_H-M   'P 1'
#
loop_
_entity.id
_entity.type
_entity.pdbx_description
1 polymer ?
#
loop_
_entity_poly.entity_id
_entity_poly.type
_entity_poly.pdbx_seq_one_letter_code
_entity_poly.pdbx_strand_id
1 'polypeptide(L)'
;MTLKAGLEIHQQLNSGKLFCNCGLSENGKDVQFKRKLHATSSELGDVDIAAKTEQIKLFTYYNKSCNCLVYTDEEPPRGPNADAVKIALQFAQLVNAKIVEEIHFMRKVVVDGSNTSGFQRTGLIATGGIIEYDGKILELDQLCLEEDSCRHGEEDHEYLLDRLGVPLLEITTKPQLDDSKDVQKAAKAIGRLLRACNVKRGLGTIRQDVNVSVNNGQRVELKGFQDLASMPKVVENEVKRQSRLYQMKEGKIGQPINVDNCFKKKREFSLALKIENWNGILGNKDSPEGHVRMGRELADYAKRAGLKGIMHSDELPAYGIDNEETENIKLSLGCNDNDAFILIFGKEKITKNAMEIIVERINTKGVPKEVRKVTPKNLTRYLRPMPGASRMYPETDIAPFKIANLKVRKPKTLDEREKDLPLNDEESKQLVNNELDKQFNILNKKFDLPKLLSRILLHTLPQLKNEGETISDSDLEKVLILFQKGVIVKEGIPKALVQSSRNEEIQVNSDNVEDELEDFIVSLVSDKREFIKEKGMGAVGALMGPVMSKFRGKMDGGDINKVLMEKVKEIL
;
A
#
# COMPACT_ATOMS: atom_id res chain seq x y z
N MET A 1 15.57 13.23 -21.97
CA MET A 1 14.21 13.64 -21.49
C MET A 1 14.26 13.71 -19.99
N THR A 2 13.81 14.82 -19.42
CA THR A 2 13.85 15.06 -17.97
C THR A 2 12.56 14.57 -17.33
N LEU A 3 12.67 13.62 -16.40
CA LEU A 3 11.61 13.19 -15.51
C LEU A 3 11.40 14.22 -14.40
N LYS A 4 10.16 14.50 -14.05
CA LYS A 4 9.77 15.10 -12.77
C LYS A 4 8.68 14.25 -12.15
N ALA A 5 8.92 13.75 -10.95
CA ALA A 5 7.95 12.99 -10.20
C ALA A 5 7.77 13.53 -8.77
N GLY A 6 6.58 13.30 -8.23
CA GLY A 6 6.21 13.56 -6.84
C GLY A 6 5.35 12.42 -6.31
N LEU A 7 5.32 12.29 -5.00
CA LEU A 7 4.56 11.26 -4.28
C LEU A 7 3.32 11.87 -3.62
N GLU A 8 2.22 11.11 -3.63
CA GLU A 8 1.04 11.35 -2.80
C GLU A 8 0.76 10.07 -2.02
N ILE A 9 0.83 10.14 -0.70
CA ILE A 9 0.76 8.98 0.18
C ILE A 9 -0.39 9.18 1.17
N HIS A 10 -1.27 8.19 1.25
CA HIS A 10 -2.38 8.14 2.20
C HIS A 10 -2.14 7.02 3.20
N GLN A 11 -1.98 7.35 4.47
CA GLN A 11 -1.75 6.40 5.55
C GLN A 11 -2.90 6.41 6.55
N GLN A 12 -3.52 5.25 6.80
CA GLN A 12 -4.50 5.10 7.87
C GLN A 12 -3.87 5.27 9.24
N LEU A 13 -4.49 6.09 10.11
CA LEU A 13 -4.06 6.31 11.48
C LEU A 13 -4.71 5.28 12.41
N ASN A 14 -3.98 4.89 13.46
CA ASN A 14 -4.47 3.94 14.44
C ASN A 14 -5.23 4.67 15.57
N SER A 15 -6.42 5.16 15.24
CA SER A 15 -7.36 5.81 16.14
C SER A 15 -8.78 5.37 15.82
N GLY A 16 -9.78 5.87 16.53
CA GLY A 16 -11.19 5.77 16.14
C GLY A 16 -11.48 6.52 14.84
N LYS A 17 -12.74 6.47 14.37
CA LYS A 17 -13.18 7.22 13.18
C LYS A 17 -13.04 8.73 13.39
N LEU A 18 -12.89 9.49 12.28
CA LEU A 18 -12.48 10.89 12.34
C LEU A 18 -13.56 11.80 12.92
N PHE A 19 -14.84 11.63 12.52
CA PHE A 19 -15.93 12.53 12.90
C PHE A 19 -17.07 11.86 13.67
N CYS A 20 -16.81 10.70 14.29
CA CYS A 20 -17.73 10.07 15.23
C CYS A 20 -16.99 9.31 16.31
N ASN A 21 -17.71 8.83 17.35
CA ASN A 21 -17.15 8.03 18.44
C ASN A 21 -17.22 6.52 18.20
N CYS A 22 -17.60 6.08 17.00
CA CYS A 22 -17.70 4.66 16.68
C CYS A 22 -16.32 4.02 16.58
N GLY A 23 -16.22 2.79 17.09
CA GLY A 23 -15.06 1.94 16.85
C GLY A 23 -14.95 1.55 15.37
N LEU A 24 -13.84 0.92 15.03
CA LEU A 24 -13.65 0.33 13.72
C LEU A 24 -14.47 -0.97 13.65
N SER A 25 -15.36 -1.06 12.66
CA SER A 25 -16.17 -2.27 12.49
C SER A 25 -15.41 -3.36 11.73
N GLU A 26 -15.75 -4.61 12.00
CA GLU A 26 -15.37 -5.74 11.17
C GLU A 26 -16.21 -5.79 9.88
N ASN A 27 -15.77 -6.55 8.89
CA ASN A 27 -16.47 -6.75 7.62
C ASN A 27 -17.83 -7.43 7.82
N GLY A 28 -18.87 -6.97 7.12
CA GLY A 28 -20.17 -7.61 7.11
C GLY A 28 -21.23 -6.85 6.29
N LYS A 29 -22.33 -7.53 5.99
CA LYS A 29 -23.45 -7.03 5.21
C LYS A 29 -24.74 -7.17 6.05
N ASP A 30 -24.89 -6.32 7.09
CA ASP A 30 -26.06 -6.40 7.98
C ASP A 30 -27.24 -5.57 7.46
N VAL A 31 -26.97 -4.32 7.03
CA VAL A 31 -27.99 -3.38 6.56
C VAL A 31 -27.61 -2.89 5.16
N GLN A 32 -28.60 -2.82 4.27
CA GLN A 32 -28.41 -2.35 2.91
C GLN A 32 -29.29 -1.12 2.65
N PHE A 33 -28.70 -0.10 2.03
CA PHE A 33 -29.45 1.02 1.50
C PHE A 33 -28.88 1.46 0.14
N LYS A 34 -29.68 2.22 -0.63
CA LYS A 34 -29.29 2.70 -1.96
C LYS A 34 -29.36 4.22 -2.01
N ARG A 35 -28.38 4.82 -2.70
CA ARG A 35 -28.30 6.28 -2.84
C ARG A 35 -27.84 6.69 -4.23
N LYS A 36 -28.40 7.77 -4.75
CA LYS A 36 -27.86 8.51 -5.90
C LYS A 36 -27.11 9.72 -5.36
N LEU A 37 -25.91 9.94 -5.88
CA LEU A 37 -25.11 11.10 -5.55
C LEU A 37 -25.21 12.14 -6.67
N HIS A 38 -25.16 13.41 -6.30
CA HIS A 38 -25.20 14.53 -7.23
C HIS A 38 -23.93 15.34 -7.13
N ALA A 39 -23.37 15.71 -8.28
CA ALA A 39 -22.25 16.62 -8.33
C ALA A 39 -22.73 18.04 -7.98
N THR A 40 -22.12 18.67 -6.98
CA THR A 40 -22.37 20.05 -6.61
C THR A 40 -21.49 20.97 -7.45
N SER A 41 -22.00 22.12 -7.87
CA SER A 41 -21.17 23.16 -8.48
C SER A 41 -20.28 23.81 -7.44
N SER A 42 -19.05 24.17 -7.83
CA SER A 42 -18.15 24.97 -7.00
C SER A 42 -18.73 26.39 -6.79
N GLU A 43 -18.13 27.17 -5.90
CA GLU A 43 -18.46 28.57 -5.69
C GLU A 43 -18.30 29.41 -6.98
N LEU A 44 -17.47 28.97 -7.92
CA LEU A 44 -17.30 29.60 -9.23
C LEU A 44 -18.35 29.15 -10.26
N GLY A 45 -19.31 28.30 -9.86
CA GLY A 45 -20.37 27.78 -10.74
C GLY A 45 -19.95 26.57 -11.58
N ASP A 46 -18.70 26.15 -11.53
CA ASP A 46 -18.19 25.00 -12.29
C ASP A 46 -18.45 23.69 -11.55
N VAL A 47 -18.81 22.65 -12.30
CA VAL A 47 -18.93 21.28 -11.80
C VAL A 47 -17.70 20.49 -12.26
N ASP A 48 -17.04 19.80 -11.33
CA ASP A 48 -15.87 18.96 -11.65
C ASP A 48 -16.20 17.92 -12.74
N ILE A 49 -15.32 17.81 -13.75
CA ILE A 49 -15.51 16.93 -14.91
C ILE A 49 -15.58 15.46 -14.48
N ALA A 50 -14.78 15.04 -13.51
CA ALA A 50 -14.83 13.69 -13.00
C ALA A 50 -16.16 13.40 -12.29
N ALA A 51 -16.71 14.36 -11.57
CA ALA A 51 -17.99 14.26 -10.88
C ALA A 51 -19.17 14.17 -11.86
N LYS A 52 -19.16 14.93 -12.96
CA LYS A 52 -20.22 14.88 -13.99
C LYS A 52 -20.40 13.48 -14.60
N THR A 53 -19.31 12.73 -14.74
CA THR A 53 -19.35 11.40 -15.38
C THR A 53 -19.95 10.31 -14.49
N GLU A 54 -19.97 10.49 -13.17
CA GLU A 54 -20.39 9.48 -12.19
C GLU A 54 -21.79 9.71 -11.59
N GLN A 55 -22.34 10.91 -11.69
CA GLN A 55 -23.61 11.34 -11.00
C GLN A 55 -24.89 10.60 -11.41
N ILE A 56 -24.86 9.76 -12.45
CA ILE A 56 -26.07 9.08 -12.99
C ILE A 56 -26.28 7.72 -12.34
N LYS A 57 -25.34 7.25 -11.52
CA LYS A 57 -25.30 5.88 -10.99
C LYS A 57 -26.08 5.77 -9.67
N LEU A 58 -26.66 4.59 -9.44
CA LEU A 58 -27.26 4.19 -8.18
C LEU A 58 -26.27 3.31 -7.43
N PHE A 59 -25.86 3.73 -6.23
CA PHE A 59 -24.91 3.01 -5.40
C PHE A 59 -25.62 2.24 -4.29
N THR A 60 -25.12 1.04 -3.97
CA THR A 60 -25.59 0.20 -2.88
C THR A 60 -24.56 0.17 -1.77
N TYR A 61 -25.00 0.46 -0.56
CA TYR A 61 -24.15 0.50 0.64
C TYR A 61 -24.55 -0.58 1.61
N TYR A 62 -23.54 -1.24 2.18
CA TYR A 62 -23.69 -2.21 3.26
C TYR A 62 -23.08 -1.66 4.54
N ASN A 63 -23.86 -1.68 5.61
CA ASN A 63 -23.49 -1.12 6.90
C ASN A 63 -23.63 -2.18 8.00
N LYS A 64 -22.62 -2.30 8.87
CA LYS A 64 -22.73 -3.05 10.11
C LYS A 64 -23.36 -2.23 11.23
N SER A 65 -23.95 -2.91 12.20
CA SER A 65 -24.58 -2.32 13.40
C SER A 65 -23.68 -1.35 14.18
N CYS A 66 -22.34 -1.48 14.05
CA CYS A 66 -21.39 -0.60 14.70
C CYS A 66 -21.08 0.72 13.96
N ASN A 67 -21.63 0.93 12.75
CA ASN A 67 -21.53 2.22 12.07
C ASN A 67 -22.65 3.15 12.55
N CYS A 68 -22.28 4.41 12.79
CA CYS A 68 -23.24 5.42 13.24
C CYS A 68 -23.90 6.16 12.07
N LEU A 69 -24.95 6.93 12.37
CA LEU A 69 -25.71 7.71 11.41
C LEU A 69 -24.90 8.82 10.72
N VAL A 70 -23.79 9.27 11.32
CA VAL A 70 -22.86 10.21 10.67
C VAL A 70 -22.35 9.66 9.33
N TYR A 71 -21.94 8.37 9.29
CA TYR A 71 -21.38 7.78 8.07
C TYR A 71 -22.43 7.17 7.14
N THR A 72 -23.69 7.15 7.55
CA THR A 72 -24.83 6.97 6.64
C THR A 72 -25.36 8.29 6.14
N ASP A 73 -24.77 9.42 6.54
CA ASP A 73 -25.20 10.79 6.19
C ASP A 73 -26.62 11.11 6.66
N GLU A 74 -26.97 10.66 7.86
CA GLU A 74 -28.26 10.86 8.53
C GLU A 74 -28.16 11.74 9.80
N GLU A 75 -26.93 11.98 10.29
CA GLU A 75 -26.63 12.87 11.41
C GLU A 75 -25.46 13.80 11.07
N PRO A 76 -25.43 15.02 11.63
CA PRO A 76 -24.27 15.90 11.53
C PRO A 76 -23.00 15.27 12.10
N PRO A 77 -21.82 15.53 11.52
CA PRO A 77 -20.55 15.05 12.04
C PRO A 77 -20.21 15.73 13.37
N ARG A 78 -19.38 15.06 14.16
CA ARG A 78 -18.77 15.62 15.37
C ARG A 78 -17.45 16.31 15.06
N GLY A 79 -16.86 16.99 16.03
CA GLY A 79 -15.50 17.51 15.91
C GLY A 79 -14.49 16.39 15.61
N PRO A 80 -13.32 16.72 15.05
CA PRO A 80 -12.33 15.73 14.64
C PRO A 80 -11.76 14.96 15.84
N ASN A 81 -11.47 13.68 15.63
CA ASN A 81 -10.85 12.82 16.63
C ASN A 81 -9.49 13.38 17.06
N ALA A 82 -9.36 13.75 18.34
CA ALA A 82 -8.17 14.40 18.87
C ALA A 82 -6.89 13.53 18.75
N ASP A 83 -7.02 12.20 18.83
CA ASP A 83 -5.87 11.31 18.71
C ASP A 83 -5.42 11.21 17.25
N ALA A 84 -6.34 11.21 16.31
CA ALA A 84 -5.99 11.30 14.88
C ALA A 84 -5.24 12.61 14.58
N VAL A 85 -5.72 13.75 15.10
CA VAL A 85 -5.03 15.04 14.97
C VAL A 85 -3.64 14.99 15.60
N LYS A 86 -3.49 14.44 16.83
CA LYS A 86 -2.17 14.31 17.48
C LYS A 86 -1.19 13.49 16.63
N ILE A 87 -1.63 12.36 16.05
CA ILE A 87 -0.77 11.52 15.20
C ILE A 87 -0.32 12.30 13.96
N ALA A 88 -1.23 13.04 13.30
CA ALA A 88 -0.89 13.88 12.16
C ALA A 88 0.13 14.98 12.52
N LEU A 89 -0.05 15.63 13.68
CA LEU A 89 0.88 16.64 14.21
C LEU A 89 2.24 16.04 14.57
N GLN A 90 2.29 14.81 15.09
CA GLN A 90 3.54 14.09 15.34
C GLN A 90 4.35 13.89 14.06
N PHE A 91 3.69 13.49 12.98
CA PHE A 91 4.36 13.36 11.69
C PHE A 91 4.84 14.73 11.16
N ALA A 92 4.01 15.77 11.27
CA ALA A 92 4.40 17.14 10.89
C ALA A 92 5.66 17.63 11.65
N GLN A 93 5.77 17.31 12.95
CA GLN A 93 6.96 17.61 13.75
C GLN A 93 8.19 16.80 13.31
N LEU A 94 8.03 15.52 12.90
CA LEU A 94 9.14 14.70 12.42
C LEU A 94 9.79 15.30 11.17
N VAL A 95 8.99 15.83 10.26
CA VAL A 95 9.45 16.40 8.99
C VAL A 95 9.72 17.91 9.04
N ASN A 96 9.61 18.52 10.23
CA ASN A 96 9.77 19.96 10.44
C ASN A 96 8.84 20.81 9.55
N ALA A 97 7.61 20.37 9.32
CA ALA A 97 6.60 21.09 8.57
C ALA A 97 6.04 22.28 9.38
N LYS A 98 5.58 23.32 8.67
CA LYS A 98 4.91 24.47 9.28
C LYS A 98 3.46 24.12 9.58
N ILE A 99 3.18 23.85 10.85
CA ILE A 99 1.86 23.47 11.35
C ILE A 99 0.94 24.70 11.34
N VAL A 100 -0.34 24.51 10.93
CA VAL A 100 -1.37 25.56 11.00
C VAL A 100 -1.81 25.80 12.45
N GLU A 101 -2.31 26.98 12.76
CA GLU A 101 -2.83 27.30 14.10
C GLU A 101 -4.24 26.70 14.33
N GLU A 102 -5.00 26.60 13.24
CA GLU A 102 -6.38 26.15 13.23
C GLU A 102 -6.66 25.29 12.00
N ILE A 103 -7.32 24.14 12.19
CA ILE A 103 -7.67 23.24 11.10
C ILE A 103 -9.08 23.58 10.62
N HIS A 104 -9.20 23.90 9.35
CA HIS A 104 -10.47 24.06 8.65
C HIS A 104 -10.68 22.84 7.74
N PHE A 105 -11.75 22.07 8.01
CA PHE A 105 -12.08 20.95 7.15
C PHE A 105 -12.93 21.43 5.98
N MET A 106 -12.52 21.11 4.78
CA MET A 106 -13.23 21.41 3.53
C MET A 106 -13.87 20.12 2.98
N ARG A 107 -14.80 20.27 2.07
CA ARG A 107 -15.44 19.19 1.33
C ARG A 107 -14.73 18.99 -0.02
N LYS A 108 -14.17 17.81 -0.24
CA LYS A 108 -13.61 17.38 -1.51
C LYS A 108 -14.68 16.56 -2.23
N VAL A 109 -15.32 17.10 -3.27
CA VAL A 109 -16.44 16.45 -3.99
C VAL A 109 -16.00 15.11 -4.58
N VAL A 110 -16.74 14.04 -4.26
CA VAL A 110 -16.50 12.65 -4.70
C VAL A 110 -17.84 11.96 -4.90
N VAL A 111 -18.30 11.84 -6.13
CA VAL A 111 -19.61 11.27 -6.45
C VAL A 111 -19.55 9.90 -7.13
N ASP A 112 -18.40 9.22 -7.01
CA ASP A 112 -18.19 7.87 -7.54
C ASP A 112 -18.78 6.75 -6.66
N GLY A 113 -19.47 7.10 -5.59
CA GLY A 113 -20.07 6.19 -4.62
C GLY A 113 -19.18 5.86 -3.42
N SER A 114 -17.91 6.23 -3.45
CA SER A 114 -16.96 5.89 -2.37
C SER A 114 -17.20 6.66 -1.06
N ASN A 115 -18.09 7.65 -1.05
CA ASN A 115 -18.57 8.36 0.13
C ASN A 115 -20.09 8.53 0.07
N THR A 116 -20.77 8.25 1.15
CA THR A 116 -22.24 8.32 1.24
C THR A 116 -22.79 9.73 1.07
N SER A 117 -22.03 10.74 1.53
CA SER A 117 -22.39 12.17 1.43
C SER A 117 -22.05 12.80 0.07
N GLY A 118 -21.33 12.08 -0.82
CA GLY A 118 -20.86 12.63 -2.09
C GLY A 118 -19.64 13.54 -1.98
N PHE A 119 -19.01 13.63 -0.83
CA PHE A 119 -17.77 14.37 -0.59
C PHE A 119 -16.93 13.71 0.50
N GLN A 120 -15.65 14.03 0.53
CA GLN A 120 -14.67 13.63 1.54
C GLN A 120 -14.23 14.88 2.31
N ARG A 121 -14.29 14.85 3.64
CA ARG A 121 -13.82 15.96 4.47
C ARG A 121 -12.32 15.88 4.60
N THR A 122 -11.64 16.99 4.27
CA THR A 122 -10.18 17.11 4.24
C THR A 122 -9.76 18.39 4.91
N GLY A 123 -8.84 18.33 5.89
CA GLY A 123 -8.32 19.49 6.62
C GLY A 123 -6.80 19.60 6.47
N LEU A 124 -6.30 20.80 6.18
CA LEU A 124 -4.87 21.09 6.13
C LEU A 124 -4.28 21.08 7.55
N ILE A 125 -3.23 20.27 7.76
CA ILE A 125 -2.51 20.15 9.04
C ILE A 125 -1.24 20.99 9.04
N ALA A 126 -0.48 20.93 7.95
CA ALA A 126 0.80 21.64 7.82
C ALA A 126 1.18 21.81 6.36
N THR A 127 2.08 22.76 6.11
CA THR A 127 2.69 23.01 4.80
C THR A 127 4.21 22.87 4.86
N GLY A 128 4.81 22.51 3.75
CA GLY A 128 6.26 22.32 3.67
C GLY A 128 6.75 21.13 4.52
N GLY A 129 8.00 21.19 4.93
CA GLY A 129 8.71 20.09 5.60
C GLY A 129 9.70 19.43 4.67
N ILE A 130 10.63 18.66 5.26
CA ILE A 130 11.70 17.99 4.53
C ILE A 130 11.82 16.53 4.96
N ILE A 131 12.20 15.69 4.01
CA ILE A 131 12.51 14.28 4.22
C ILE A 131 13.87 13.98 3.61
N GLU A 132 14.74 13.39 4.41
CA GLU A 132 16.03 12.89 3.94
C GLU A 132 15.91 11.44 3.47
N TYR A 133 16.48 11.14 2.31
CA TYR A 133 16.58 9.79 1.77
C TYR A 133 17.88 9.64 0.97
N ASP A 134 18.65 8.65 1.29
CA ASP A 134 19.89 8.30 0.59
C ASP A 134 20.84 9.51 0.35
N GLY A 135 20.96 10.39 1.36
CA GLY A 135 21.76 11.62 1.30
C GLY A 135 21.14 12.76 0.48
N LYS A 136 19.92 12.60 0.00
CA LYS A 136 19.16 13.62 -0.74
C LYS A 136 18.03 14.19 0.11
N ILE A 137 17.58 15.39 -0.23
CA ILE A 137 16.46 16.08 0.42
C ILE A 137 15.25 16.11 -0.53
N LEU A 138 14.09 15.74 -0.01
CA LEU A 138 12.78 15.90 -0.65
C LEU A 138 11.93 16.86 0.16
N GLU A 139 11.44 17.91 -0.48
CA GLU A 139 10.50 18.82 0.14
C GLU A 139 9.07 18.31 0.07
N LEU A 140 8.33 18.49 1.15
CA LEU A 140 6.89 18.29 1.17
C LEU A 140 6.18 19.56 0.68
N ASP A 141 5.00 19.39 0.10
CA ASP A 141 4.10 20.47 -0.27
C ASP A 141 3.10 20.71 0.86
N GLN A 142 2.34 19.69 1.21
CA GLN A 142 1.32 19.77 2.25
C GLN A 142 1.08 18.42 2.96
N LEU A 143 0.53 18.53 4.18
CA LEU A 143 0.02 17.45 5.00
C LEU A 143 -1.45 17.71 5.29
N CYS A 144 -2.33 16.77 4.93
CA CYS A 144 -3.76 16.87 5.19
C CYS A 144 -4.25 15.69 6.03
N LEU A 145 -5.26 15.93 6.85
CA LEU A 145 -6.00 14.90 7.57
C LEU A 145 -7.38 14.76 6.91
N GLU A 146 -7.73 13.56 6.49
CA GLU A 146 -8.96 13.32 5.75
C GLU A 146 -9.66 12.01 6.16
N GLU A 147 -10.92 11.85 5.74
CA GLU A 147 -11.68 10.62 5.90
C GLU A 147 -11.27 9.59 4.85
N ASP A 148 -11.07 8.33 5.23
CA ASP A 148 -10.98 7.25 4.24
C ASP A 148 -12.35 6.98 3.62
N SER A 149 -12.35 6.54 2.39
CA SER A 149 -13.53 6.18 1.61
C SER A 149 -14.00 4.75 1.89
N CYS A 150 -15.23 4.42 1.48
CA CYS A 150 -15.78 3.06 1.50
C CYS A 150 -14.86 2.07 0.78
N ARG A 151 -14.92 0.80 1.16
CA ARG A 151 -14.38 -0.28 0.35
C ARG A 151 -15.38 -0.69 -0.74
N HIS A 152 -14.87 -1.10 -1.90
CA HIS A 152 -15.71 -1.75 -2.91
C HIS A 152 -16.28 -3.06 -2.38
N GLY A 153 -17.52 -3.35 -2.71
CA GLY A 153 -18.17 -4.65 -2.53
C GLY A 153 -17.74 -5.66 -3.60
N GLU A 154 -18.52 -6.71 -3.76
CA GLU A 154 -18.28 -7.78 -4.73
C GLU A 154 -18.72 -7.38 -6.14
N GLU A 155 -19.78 -6.58 -6.25
CA GLU A 155 -20.34 -6.10 -7.52
C GLU A 155 -19.97 -4.64 -7.77
N ASP A 156 -20.05 -4.23 -9.05
CA ASP A 156 -19.92 -2.84 -9.45
C ASP A 156 -21.01 -1.99 -8.76
N HIS A 157 -20.61 -0.84 -8.23
CA HIS A 157 -21.46 0.09 -7.48
C HIS A 157 -21.90 -0.37 -6.09
N GLU A 158 -21.30 -1.44 -5.54
CA GLU A 158 -21.45 -1.84 -4.15
C GLU A 158 -20.31 -1.33 -3.29
N TYR A 159 -20.65 -0.90 -2.07
CA TYR A 159 -19.70 -0.32 -1.12
C TYR A 159 -19.95 -0.82 0.31
N LEU A 160 -18.86 -1.02 1.05
CA LEU A 160 -18.86 -1.42 2.46
C LEU A 160 -18.42 -0.23 3.32
N LEU A 161 -19.23 0.14 4.32
CA LEU A 161 -19.02 1.34 5.15
C LEU A 161 -18.00 1.16 6.29
N ASP A 162 -17.45 -0.02 6.49
CA ASP A 162 -16.51 -0.32 7.57
C ASP A 162 -15.28 0.58 7.57
N ARG A 163 -14.73 0.90 6.41
CA ARG A 163 -13.57 1.77 6.24
C ARG A 163 -13.90 3.26 6.19
N LEU A 164 -15.12 3.63 5.81
CA LEU A 164 -15.54 5.03 5.69
C LEU A 164 -15.30 5.77 7.01
N GLY A 165 -14.63 6.92 6.93
CA GLY A 165 -14.32 7.76 8.08
C GLY A 165 -13.12 7.31 8.93
N VAL A 166 -12.39 6.27 8.55
CA VAL A 166 -11.07 5.98 9.13
C VAL A 166 -10.15 7.16 8.82
N PRO A 167 -9.44 7.74 9.81
CA PRO A 167 -8.56 8.87 9.54
C PRO A 167 -7.39 8.48 8.64
N LEU A 168 -7.14 9.31 7.62
CA LEU A 168 -6.00 9.23 6.72
C LEU A 168 -5.11 10.46 6.88
N LEU A 169 -3.80 10.23 6.96
CA LEU A 169 -2.81 11.28 6.73
C LEU A 169 -2.42 11.25 5.25
N GLU A 170 -2.78 12.31 4.52
CA GLU A 170 -2.35 12.56 3.14
C GLU A 170 -1.05 13.38 3.17
N ILE A 171 -0.03 12.89 2.50
CA ILE A 171 1.29 13.49 2.40
C ILE A 171 1.56 13.75 0.92
N THR A 172 1.70 15.01 0.53
CA THR A 172 2.05 15.39 -0.83
C THR A 172 3.46 15.96 -0.87
N THR A 173 4.30 15.47 -1.79
CA THR A 173 5.65 15.99 -2.01
C THR A 173 5.69 16.94 -3.18
N LYS A 174 6.72 17.82 -3.23
CA LYS A 174 7.04 18.58 -4.44
C LYS A 174 7.54 17.65 -5.55
N PRO A 175 7.38 18.00 -6.84
CA PRO A 175 7.80 17.17 -7.98
C PRO A 175 9.32 17.31 -8.23
N GLN A 176 10.14 16.85 -7.29
CA GLN A 176 11.60 17.01 -7.30
C GLN A 176 12.36 15.74 -7.66
N LEU A 177 11.64 14.60 -7.77
CA LEU A 177 12.25 13.30 -8.07
C LEU A 177 12.47 13.19 -9.59
N ASP A 178 13.72 13.03 -9.99
CA ASP A 178 14.17 13.00 -11.39
C ASP A 178 14.69 11.61 -11.83
N ASP A 179 14.75 10.66 -10.92
CA ASP A 179 15.10 9.26 -11.16
C ASP A 179 14.02 8.30 -10.63
N SER A 180 13.74 7.24 -11.38
CA SER A 180 12.71 6.25 -11.02
C SER A 180 13.01 5.50 -9.73
N LYS A 181 14.30 5.22 -9.44
CA LYS A 181 14.74 4.53 -8.22
C LYS A 181 14.62 5.46 -7.01
N ASP A 182 14.83 6.77 -7.20
CA ASP A 182 14.66 7.75 -6.15
C ASP A 182 13.20 7.88 -5.72
N VAL A 183 12.24 7.68 -6.63
CA VAL A 183 10.80 7.60 -6.27
C VAL A 183 10.58 6.48 -5.25
N GLN A 184 11.15 5.30 -5.46
CA GLN A 184 11.05 4.19 -4.51
C GLN A 184 11.76 4.47 -3.18
N LYS A 185 12.97 5.04 -3.21
CA LYS A 185 13.74 5.36 -2.00
C LYS A 185 13.02 6.39 -1.14
N ALA A 186 12.51 7.44 -1.76
CA ALA A 186 11.72 8.47 -1.10
C ALA A 186 10.44 7.89 -0.47
N ALA A 187 9.71 7.04 -1.19
CA ALA A 187 8.54 6.35 -0.67
C ALA A 187 8.86 5.46 0.55
N LYS A 188 9.99 4.75 0.54
CA LYS A 188 10.48 3.97 1.68
C LYS A 188 10.83 4.86 2.88
N ALA A 189 11.48 6.00 2.65
CA ALA A 189 11.84 6.95 3.72
C ALA A 189 10.59 7.52 4.39
N ILE A 190 9.59 7.94 3.60
CA ILE A 190 8.29 8.40 4.12
C ILE A 190 7.63 7.28 4.96
N GLY A 191 7.61 6.06 4.44
CA GLY A 191 7.06 4.90 5.15
C GLY A 191 7.77 4.60 6.48
N ARG A 192 9.09 4.82 6.58
CA ARG A 192 9.84 4.71 7.84
C ARG A 192 9.42 5.77 8.85
N LEU A 193 9.27 7.02 8.43
CA LEU A 193 8.83 8.13 9.29
C LEU A 193 7.39 7.90 9.76
N LEU A 194 6.49 7.45 8.89
CA LEU A 194 5.12 7.11 9.25
C LEU A 194 5.06 6.03 10.34
N ARG A 195 5.91 5.01 10.26
CA ARG A 195 5.99 3.94 11.28
C ARG A 195 6.53 4.42 12.64
N ALA A 196 7.13 5.59 12.72
CA ALA A 196 7.47 6.21 14.00
C ALA A 196 6.24 6.77 14.74
N CYS A 197 5.15 7.03 14.02
CA CYS A 197 3.86 7.45 14.55
C CYS A 197 2.92 6.25 14.77
N ASN A 198 1.83 6.48 15.50
CA ASN A 198 0.82 5.45 15.74
C ASN A 198 -0.10 5.26 14.52
N VAL A 199 0.41 4.61 13.47
CA VAL A 199 -0.33 4.33 12.23
C VAL A 199 -0.78 2.87 12.18
N LYS A 200 -1.83 2.59 11.40
CA LYS A 200 -2.24 1.22 11.11
C LYS A 200 -1.22 0.54 10.21
N ARG A 201 -1.05 -0.77 10.41
CA ARG A 201 -0.17 -1.63 9.62
C ARG A 201 -0.96 -2.74 8.92
N GLY A 202 -0.38 -3.29 7.88
CA GLY A 202 -0.97 -4.36 7.09
C GLY A 202 -1.34 -3.92 5.68
N LEU A 203 -1.78 -4.87 4.88
CA LEU A 203 -2.16 -4.64 3.50
C LEU A 203 -3.36 -3.68 3.41
N GLY A 204 -3.26 -2.70 2.52
CA GLY A 204 -4.31 -1.72 2.26
C GLY A 204 -4.40 -0.55 3.25
N THR A 205 -3.53 -0.49 4.30
CA THR A 205 -3.49 0.61 5.27
C THR A 205 -2.70 1.82 4.79
N ILE A 206 -1.84 1.64 3.79
CA ILE A 206 -1.11 2.69 3.09
C ILE A 206 -1.37 2.58 1.59
N ARG A 207 -1.64 3.69 0.95
CA ARG A 207 -1.79 3.82 -0.50
C ARG A 207 -0.81 4.86 -1.00
N GLN A 208 -0.24 4.62 -2.16
CA GLN A 208 0.77 5.49 -2.75
C GLN A 208 0.43 5.73 -4.21
N ASP A 209 0.38 7.01 -4.56
CA ASP A 209 0.18 7.50 -5.90
C ASP A 209 1.45 8.24 -6.34
N VAL A 210 1.82 8.12 -7.60
CA VAL A 210 2.98 8.79 -8.16
C VAL A 210 2.53 9.75 -9.25
N ASN A 211 2.86 11.01 -9.10
CA ASN A 211 2.66 12.03 -10.11
C ASN A 211 3.90 12.08 -11.01
N VAL A 212 3.72 11.91 -12.33
CA VAL A 212 4.80 11.84 -13.31
C VAL A 212 4.57 12.86 -14.42
N SER A 213 5.60 13.62 -14.76
CA SER A 213 5.66 14.45 -15.97
C SER A 213 7.02 14.35 -16.64
N VAL A 214 7.06 14.55 -17.96
CA VAL A 214 8.28 14.52 -18.77
C VAL A 214 8.43 15.86 -19.47
N ASN A 215 9.65 16.41 -19.49
CA ASN A 215 9.99 17.67 -20.20
C ASN A 215 9.08 18.86 -19.81
N ASN A 216 8.72 18.99 -18.54
CA ASN A 216 7.75 19.99 -18.05
C ASN A 216 6.37 19.92 -18.72
N GLY A 217 6.00 18.76 -19.24
CA GLY A 217 4.68 18.50 -19.80
C GLY A 217 3.59 18.29 -18.76
N GLN A 218 2.44 17.82 -19.21
CA GLN A 218 1.29 17.59 -18.33
C GLN A 218 1.56 16.51 -17.29
N ARG A 219 1.01 16.70 -16.09
CA ARG A 219 1.06 15.76 -14.98
C ARG A 219 0.11 14.58 -15.23
N VAL A 220 0.61 13.37 -15.06
CA VAL A 220 -0.17 12.13 -15.00
C VAL A 220 -0.05 11.55 -13.59
N GLU A 221 -1.16 11.22 -12.97
CA GLU A 221 -1.23 10.58 -11.67
C GLU A 221 -1.36 9.06 -11.84
N LEU A 222 -0.45 8.30 -11.25
CA LEU A 222 -0.41 6.84 -11.30
C LEU A 222 -0.94 6.26 -9.99
N LYS A 223 -2.03 5.49 -10.06
CA LYS A 223 -2.68 4.86 -8.90
C LYS A 223 -2.59 3.33 -8.92
N GLY A 224 -2.66 2.74 -7.71
CA GLY A 224 -2.80 1.30 -7.57
C GLY A 224 -1.49 0.53 -7.61
N PHE A 225 -0.43 1.08 -7.03
CA PHE A 225 0.79 0.33 -6.79
C PHE A 225 0.54 -0.80 -5.78
N GLN A 226 0.93 -2.04 -6.14
CA GLN A 226 0.79 -3.22 -5.28
C GLN A 226 1.94 -3.31 -4.28
N ASP A 227 3.13 -2.93 -4.71
CA ASP A 227 4.36 -2.96 -3.91
C ASP A 227 5.33 -1.85 -4.34
N LEU A 228 6.29 -1.54 -3.48
CA LEU A 228 7.31 -0.53 -3.76
C LEU A 228 8.38 -1.02 -4.77
N ALA A 229 8.56 -2.34 -4.91
CA ALA A 229 9.60 -2.87 -5.78
C ALA A 229 9.27 -2.64 -7.26
N SER A 230 7.99 -2.65 -7.61
CA SER A 230 7.51 -2.38 -8.97
C SER A 230 7.57 -0.90 -9.36
N MET A 231 7.65 0.02 -8.39
CA MET A 231 7.52 1.46 -8.61
C MET A 231 8.52 2.03 -9.63
N PRO A 232 9.83 1.72 -9.58
CA PRO A 232 10.78 2.21 -10.58
C PRO A 232 10.41 1.80 -12.01
N LYS A 233 10.03 0.53 -12.19
CA LYS A 233 9.68 0.00 -13.52
C LYS A 233 8.41 0.62 -14.08
N VAL A 234 7.41 0.87 -13.24
CA VAL A 234 6.18 1.55 -13.65
C VAL A 234 6.48 2.99 -14.07
N VAL A 235 7.29 3.72 -13.30
CA VAL A 235 7.68 5.11 -13.63
C VAL A 235 8.48 5.15 -14.94
N GLU A 236 9.46 4.26 -15.13
CA GLU A 236 10.21 4.15 -16.39
C GLU A 236 9.30 3.91 -17.59
N ASN A 237 8.33 2.99 -17.45
CA ASN A 237 7.40 2.66 -18.51
C ASN A 237 6.47 3.85 -18.82
N GLU A 238 6.04 4.61 -17.79
CA GLU A 238 5.24 5.81 -17.99
C GLU A 238 6.05 6.93 -18.65
N VAL A 239 7.32 7.12 -18.28
CA VAL A 239 8.23 8.06 -18.95
C VAL A 239 8.37 7.72 -20.44
N LYS A 240 8.56 6.43 -20.79
CA LYS A 240 8.62 5.96 -22.17
C LYS A 240 7.31 6.25 -22.92
N ARG A 241 6.16 5.99 -22.27
CA ARG A 241 4.84 6.29 -22.83
C ARG A 241 4.68 7.79 -23.15
N GLN A 242 4.94 8.64 -22.16
CA GLN A 242 4.81 10.09 -22.32
C GLN A 242 5.76 10.61 -23.40
N SER A 243 7.01 10.14 -23.41
CA SER A 243 8.02 10.50 -24.43
C SER A 243 7.55 10.19 -25.83
N ARG A 244 6.95 9.01 -26.03
CA ARG A 244 6.44 8.60 -27.33
C ARG A 244 5.23 9.41 -27.77
N LEU A 245 4.33 9.74 -26.84
CA LEU A 245 3.18 10.60 -27.17
C LEU A 245 3.61 12.00 -27.65
N TYR A 246 4.70 12.56 -27.09
CA TYR A 246 5.26 13.83 -27.58
C TYR A 246 5.94 13.74 -28.96
N GLN A 247 6.40 12.54 -29.36
CA GLN A 247 7.04 12.30 -30.66
C GLN A 247 6.06 11.87 -31.73
N MET A 248 4.81 11.58 -31.36
CA MET A 248 3.81 11.07 -32.28
C MET A 248 3.37 12.15 -33.27
N LYS A 249 3.18 11.77 -34.55
CA LYS A 249 2.60 12.64 -35.54
C LYS A 249 1.20 13.08 -35.15
N GLU A 250 0.89 14.34 -35.39
CA GLU A 250 -0.47 14.86 -35.24
C GLU A 250 -1.34 14.24 -36.35
N GLY A 251 -2.50 13.71 -35.95
CA GLY A 251 -3.52 13.21 -36.86
C GLY A 251 -4.57 14.29 -37.12
N LYS A 252 -4.77 14.66 -38.37
CA LYS A 252 -5.92 15.48 -38.73
C LYS A 252 -7.15 14.58 -38.82
N ILE A 253 -8.18 14.91 -38.04
CA ILE A 253 -9.42 14.12 -37.99
C ILE A 253 -10.47 14.65 -38.96
N GLY A 254 -11.21 13.72 -39.58
CA GLY A 254 -12.44 14.02 -40.30
C GLY A 254 -13.64 14.23 -39.37
N GLN A 255 -14.82 14.34 -39.95
CA GLN A 255 -16.06 14.29 -39.18
C GLN A 255 -16.45 12.83 -38.92
N PRO A 256 -16.94 12.49 -37.70
CA PRO A 256 -17.53 11.16 -37.48
C PRO A 256 -18.77 10.95 -38.37
N ILE A 257 -18.83 9.82 -39.05
CA ILE A 257 -19.98 9.46 -39.87
C ILE A 257 -20.62 8.15 -39.43
N ASN A 258 -21.94 8.04 -39.64
CA ASN A 258 -22.65 6.78 -39.48
C ASN A 258 -22.28 5.85 -40.65
N VAL A 259 -21.92 4.60 -40.32
CA VAL A 259 -21.49 3.59 -41.29
C VAL A 259 -22.35 2.31 -41.22
N ASP A 260 -23.55 2.39 -40.70
CA ASP A 260 -24.46 1.24 -40.56
C ASP A 260 -24.72 0.55 -41.92
N ASN A 261 -24.75 1.32 -43.00
CA ASN A 261 -24.97 0.82 -44.37
C ASN A 261 -23.74 0.11 -44.99
N CYS A 262 -22.57 0.16 -44.32
CA CYS A 262 -21.36 -0.51 -44.82
C CYS A 262 -21.34 -2.01 -44.47
N PHE A 263 -22.26 -2.47 -43.62
CA PHE A 263 -22.28 -3.84 -43.12
C PHE A 263 -23.33 -4.70 -43.79
N LYS A 264 -22.99 -5.94 -44.13
CA LYS A 264 -23.90 -6.95 -44.70
C LYS A 264 -24.98 -7.40 -43.74
N LYS A 265 -24.66 -7.38 -42.42
CA LYS A 265 -25.59 -7.74 -41.34
C LYS A 265 -25.87 -6.52 -40.47
N LYS A 266 -27.15 -6.35 -40.12
CA LYS A 266 -27.54 -5.29 -39.19
C LYS A 266 -26.75 -5.41 -37.88
N ARG A 267 -26.05 -4.35 -37.52
CA ARG A 267 -25.32 -4.18 -36.25
C ARG A 267 -26.00 -3.13 -35.36
N GLU A 268 -25.50 -2.93 -34.17
CA GLU A 268 -25.86 -1.77 -33.36
C GLU A 268 -25.41 -0.50 -34.09
N PHE A 269 -25.94 0.66 -33.67
CA PHE A 269 -25.55 1.96 -34.22
C PHE A 269 -24.03 2.10 -34.27
N SER A 270 -23.48 2.44 -35.41
CA SER A 270 -22.04 2.49 -35.66
C SER A 270 -21.58 3.87 -36.13
N LEU A 271 -20.46 4.32 -35.58
CA LEU A 271 -19.75 5.51 -36.02
C LEU A 271 -18.32 5.16 -36.43
N ALA A 272 -17.86 5.77 -37.52
CA ALA A 272 -16.47 5.71 -37.94
C ALA A 272 -15.87 7.11 -38.02
N LEU A 273 -14.56 7.21 -37.77
CA LEU A 273 -13.79 8.44 -37.77
C LEU A 273 -12.49 8.24 -38.54
N LYS A 274 -12.28 9.03 -39.62
CA LYS A 274 -11.02 9.09 -40.35
C LYS A 274 -9.94 9.87 -39.59
N ILE A 275 -8.69 9.38 -39.66
CA ILE A 275 -7.51 10.07 -39.14
C ILE A 275 -6.45 10.07 -40.25
N GLU A 276 -6.16 11.26 -40.77
CA GLU A 276 -5.21 11.41 -41.90
C GLU A 276 -3.78 11.06 -41.44
N ASN A 277 -3.04 10.35 -42.31
CA ASN A 277 -1.64 9.96 -42.13
C ASN A 277 -1.33 9.12 -40.87
N TRP A 278 -2.33 8.34 -40.40
CA TRP A 278 -2.19 7.46 -39.23
C TRP A 278 -2.19 5.96 -39.56
N ASN A 279 -2.06 5.58 -40.81
CA ASN A 279 -1.93 4.16 -41.18
C ASN A 279 -0.76 3.52 -40.41
N GLY A 280 -1.00 2.39 -39.74
CA GLY A 280 -0.03 1.66 -38.93
C GLY A 280 0.22 2.25 -37.51
N ILE A 281 -0.32 3.43 -37.16
CA ILE A 281 -0.11 4.06 -35.82
C ILE A 281 -1.03 3.48 -34.76
N LEU A 282 -2.28 3.17 -35.12
CA LEU A 282 -3.28 2.66 -34.17
C LEU A 282 -2.90 1.26 -33.67
N GLY A 283 -2.46 0.39 -34.57
CA GLY A 283 -2.09 -0.99 -34.34
C GLY A 283 -0.61 -1.24 -34.03
N ASN A 284 0.23 -0.21 -34.04
CA ASN A 284 1.69 -0.34 -33.99
C ASN A 284 2.15 -1.30 -32.89
N LYS A 285 2.66 -2.49 -33.33
CA LYS A 285 3.20 -3.53 -32.46
C LYS A 285 4.70 -3.35 -32.18
N ASP A 286 5.37 -2.48 -32.94
CA ASP A 286 6.83 -2.33 -32.96
C ASP A 286 7.39 -1.44 -31.83
N SER A 287 6.59 -1.09 -30.85
CA SER A 287 7.08 -0.58 -29.60
C SER A 287 7.84 -1.71 -28.89
N PRO A 288 9.15 -1.59 -28.65
CA PRO A 288 9.98 -2.67 -28.06
C PRO A 288 9.42 -3.29 -26.78
N GLU A 289 8.43 -2.68 -26.17
CA GLU A 289 7.80 -3.14 -24.92
C GLU A 289 6.26 -3.04 -24.96
N GLY A 290 5.63 -2.81 -26.11
CA GLY A 290 4.16 -2.79 -26.28
C GLY A 290 3.44 -1.64 -25.55
N HIS A 291 4.15 -0.56 -25.22
CA HIS A 291 3.67 0.42 -24.24
C HIS A 291 2.70 1.46 -24.80
N VAL A 292 2.70 1.76 -26.08
CA VAL A 292 1.74 2.71 -26.64
C VAL A 292 1.23 2.24 -28.00
N ARG A 293 0.14 1.51 -27.98
CA ARG A 293 -0.73 1.38 -29.14
C ARG A 293 -1.82 2.43 -28.99
N MET A 294 -1.89 3.40 -29.93
CA MET A 294 -2.95 4.42 -29.85
C MET A 294 -4.35 3.81 -29.90
N GLY A 295 -4.56 2.75 -30.68
CA GLY A 295 -5.82 2.01 -30.63
C GLY A 295 -6.18 1.52 -29.23
N ARG A 296 -5.20 1.08 -28.44
CA ARG A 296 -5.42 0.65 -27.05
C ARG A 296 -5.69 1.82 -26.11
N GLU A 297 -4.97 2.93 -26.26
CA GLU A 297 -5.24 4.16 -25.50
C GLU A 297 -6.68 4.62 -25.74
N LEU A 298 -7.09 4.76 -27.00
CA LEU A 298 -8.43 5.20 -27.37
C LEU A 298 -9.52 4.20 -26.95
N ALA A 299 -9.22 2.89 -26.98
CA ALA A 299 -10.13 1.86 -26.46
C ALA A 299 -10.43 2.02 -24.97
N ASP A 300 -9.47 2.47 -24.16
CA ASP A 300 -9.69 2.73 -22.73
C ASP A 300 -10.62 3.92 -22.50
N TYR A 301 -10.51 4.98 -23.31
CA TYR A 301 -11.44 6.10 -23.28
C TYR A 301 -12.85 5.68 -23.68
N ALA A 302 -12.99 4.89 -24.76
CA ALA A 302 -14.27 4.35 -25.21
C ALA A 302 -14.94 3.45 -24.14
N LYS A 303 -14.15 2.60 -23.47
CA LYS A 303 -14.66 1.76 -22.35
C LYS A 303 -15.19 2.59 -21.21
N ARG A 304 -14.52 3.68 -20.87
CA ARG A 304 -14.97 4.56 -19.81
C ARG A 304 -16.26 5.28 -20.17
N ALA A 305 -16.49 5.54 -21.46
CA ALA A 305 -17.74 6.07 -21.98
C ALA A 305 -18.89 5.04 -22.04
N GLY A 306 -18.63 3.77 -21.70
CA GLY A 306 -19.63 2.69 -21.64
C GLY A 306 -19.62 1.74 -22.86
N LEU A 307 -18.65 1.83 -23.76
CA LEU A 307 -18.47 0.88 -24.86
C LEU A 307 -17.55 -0.29 -24.46
N LYS A 308 -17.53 -1.38 -25.23
CA LYS A 308 -16.63 -2.52 -25.02
C LYS A 308 -15.20 -2.25 -25.47
N GLY A 309 -14.98 -1.23 -26.29
CA GLY A 309 -13.70 -0.85 -26.90
C GLY A 309 -13.90 -0.18 -28.25
N ILE A 310 -12.85 -0.16 -29.05
CA ILE A 310 -12.86 0.30 -30.44
C ILE A 310 -12.34 -0.79 -31.35
N MET A 311 -12.62 -0.69 -32.64
CA MET A 311 -11.92 -1.37 -33.74
C MET A 311 -11.22 -0.31 -34.61
N HIS A 312 -10.18 -0.69 -35.34
CA HIS A 312 -9.46 0.26 -36.19
C HIS A 312 -8.88 -0.38 -37.45
N SER A 313 -8.57 0.44 -38.45
CA SER A 313 -8.08 0.02 -39.77
C SER A 313 -6.90 -0.95 -39.72
N ASP A 314 -5.96 -0.75 -38.77
CA ASP A 314 -4.71 -1.53 -38.74
C ASP A 314 -4.91 -2.97 -38.21
N GLU A 315 -6.10 -3.33 -37.72
CA GLU A 315 -6.45 -4.69 -37.29
C GLU A 315 -7.54 -5.35 -38.15
N LEU A 316 -8.20 -4.57 -38.99
CA LEU A 316 -9.23 -5.07 -39.91
C LEU A 316 -8.59 -5.57 -41.25
N PRO A 317 -9.15 -6.64 -41.85
CA PRO A 317 -10.38 -7.35 -41.54
C PRO A 317 -10.23 -8.31 -40.35
N ALA A 318 -11.14 -8.21 -39.38
CA ALA A 318 -11.20 -9.06 -38.19
C ALA A 318 -12.57 -8.89 -37.48
N TYR A 319 -12.81 -9.67 -36.43
CA TYR A 319 -13.98 -9.54 -35.54
C TYR A 319 -15.35 -9.62 -36.25
N GLY A 320 -15.40 -10.41 -37.35
CA GLY A 320 -16.60 -10.57 -38.16
C GLY A 320 -16.89 -9.40 -39.09
N ILE A 321 -15.90 -8.58 -39.40
CA ILE A 321 -15.87 -7.57 -40.47
C ILE A 321 -14.96 -8.11 -41.56
N ASP A 322 -15.49 -8.28 -42.76
CA ASP A 322 -14.73 -8.80 -43.90
C ASP A 322 -14.04 -7.69 -44.71
N ASN A 323 -13.30 -8.10 -45.77
CA ASN A 323 -12.57 -7.16 -46.61
C ASN A 323 -13.50 -6.17 -47.32
N GLU A 324 -14.66 -6.65 -47.84
CA GLU A 324 -15.62 -5.82 -48.55
C GLU A 324 -16.24 -4.75 -47.63
N GLU A 325 -16.64 -5.15 -46.42
CA GLU A 325 -17.16 -4.22 -45.41
C GLU A 325 -16.09 -3.19 -45.00
N THR A 326 -14.82 -3.63 -44.85
CA THR A 326 -13.68 -2.74 -44.53
C THR A 326 -13.46 -1.71 -45.64
N GLU A 327 -13.48 -2.13 -46.92
CA GLU A 327 -13.33 -1.21 -48.06
C GLU A 327 -14.53 -0.27 -48.16
N ASN A 328 -15.76 -0.73 -47.93
CA ASN A 328 -16.94 0.13 -47.93
C ASN A 328 -16.83 1.24 -46.86
N ILE A 329 -16.28 0.92 -45.67
CA ILE A 329 -16.03 1.94 -44.62
C ILE A 329 -14.96 2.94 -45.07
N LYS A 330 -13.84 2.47 -45.69
CA LYS A 330 -12.81 3.37 -46.21
C LYS A 330 -13.35 4.31 -47.29
N LEU A 331 -14.14 3.79 -48.23
CA LEU A 331 -14.78 4.59 -49.27
C LEU A 331 -15.73 5.64 -48.68
N SER A 332 -16.56 5.26 -47.72
CA SER A 332 -17.49 6.17 -47.07
C SER A 332 -16.78 7.29 -46.31
N LEU A 333 -15.60 7.02 -45.75
CA LEU A 333 -14.75 7.98 -45.05
C LEU A 333 -13.84 8.80 -45.97
N GLY A 334 -13.72 8.41 -47.26
CA GLY A 334 -12.73 8.99 -48.19
C GLY A 334 -11.28 8.77 -47.71
N CYS A 335 -10.97 7.60 -47.17
CA CYS A 335 -9.63 7.23 -46.74
C CYS A 335 -8.74 6.89 -47.95
N ASN A 336 -7.49 7.36 -47.91
CA ASN A 336 -6.41 6.89 -48.76
C ASN A 336 -5.50 5.90 -48.01
N ASP A 337 -4.49 5.34 -48.71
CA ASP A 337 -3.59 4.31 -48.14
C ASP A 337 -2.76 4.77 -46.95
N ASN A 338 -2.60 6.08 -46.73
CA ASN A 338 -1.87 6.63 -45.61
C ASN A 338 -2.76 6.90 -44.39
N ASP A 339 -4.09 6.83 -44.55
CA ASP A 339 -5.05 7.17 -43.54
C ASP A 339 -5.42 5.95 -42.65
N ALA A 340 -5.79 6.21 -41.44
CA ALA A 340 -6.41 5.23 -40.57
C ALA A 340 -7.87 5.61 -40.26
N PHE A 341 -8.65 4.65 -39.78
CA PHE A 341 -9.94 4.93 -39.21
C PHE A 341 -10.19 4.16 -37.92
N ILE A 342 -11.06 4.74 -37.09
CA ILE A 342 -11.60 4.13 -35.88
C ILE A 342 -13.06 3.83 -36.12
N LEU A 343 -13.52 2.69 -35.59
CA LEU A 343 -14.88 2.20 -35.68
C LEU A 343 -15.38 1.82 -34.29
N ILE A 344 -16.56 2.28 -33.93
CA ILE A 344 -17.21 1.98 -32.63
C ILE A 344 -18.68 1.59 -32.85
N PHE A 345 -19.19 0.73 -31.96
CA PHE A 345 -20.55 0.21 -31.96
C PHE A 345 -21.19 0.31 -30.59
N GLY A 346 -22.49 0.53 -30.54
CA GLY A 346 -23.27 0.49 -29.31
C GLY A 346 -24.61 1.24 -29.41
N LYS A 347 -25.23 1.50 -28.27
CA LYS A 347 -26.42 2.34 -28.21
C LYS A 347 -26.09 3.76 -28.69
N GLU A 348 -26.91 4.33 -29.56
CA GLU A 348 -26.64 5.61 -30.25
C GLU A 348 -26.10 6.71 -29.32
N LYS A 349 -26.78 6.98 -28.20
CA LYS A 349 -26.37 8.03 -27.25
C LYS A 349 -24.98 7.77 -26.66
N ILE A 350 -24.67 6.51 -26.31
CA ILE A 350 -23.37 6.11 -25.73
C ILE A 350 -22.28 6.21 -26.79
N THR A 351 -22.58 5.76 -28.03
CA THR A 351 -21.63 5.75 -29.15
C THR A 351 -21.26 7.17 -29.56
N LYS A 352 -22.25 8.11 -29.62
CA LYS A 352 -21.99 9.53 -29.90
C LYS A 352 -21.09 10.14 -28.84
N ASN A 353 -21.42 9.98 -27.54
CA ASN A 353 -20.59 10.47 -26.43
C ASN A 353 -19.18 9.88 -26.44
N ALA A 354 -19.04 8.58 -26.70
CA ALA A 354 -17.73 7.93 -26.80
C ALA A 354 -16.91 8.48 -27.97
N MET A 355 -17.54 8.77 -29.11
CA MET A 355 -16.85 9.35 -30.25
C MET A 355 -16.37 10.78 -29.94
N GLU A 356 -17.14 11.60 -29.27
CA GLU A 356 -16.73 12.94 -28.83
C GLU A 356 -15.47 12.87 -27.94
N ILE A 357 -15.47 11.96 -26.96
CA ILE A 357 -14.32 11.74 -26.06
C ILE A 357 -13.09 11.26 -26.84
N ILE A 358 -13.25 10.37 -27.82
CA ILE A 358 -12.16 9.90 -28.69
C ILE A 358 -11.60 11.05 -29.53
N VAL A 359 -12.45 11.88 -30.13
CA VAL A 359 -12.09 13.07 -30.90
C VAL A 359 -11.30 14.05 -30.04
N GLU A 360 -11.78 14.34 -28.83
CA GLU A 360 -11.08 15.20 -27.88
C GLU A 360 -9.69 14.64 -27.53
N ARG A 361 -9.60 13.32 -27.27
CA ARG A 361 -8.31 12.68 -26.97
C ARG A 361 -7.31 12.76 -28.15
N ILE A 362 -7.77 12.57 -29.39
CA ILE A 362 -6.90 12.66 -30.56
C ILE A 362 -6.42 14.11 -30.77
N ASN A 363 -7.29 15.09 -30.57
CA ASN A 363 -6.96 16.51 -30.66
C ASN A 363 -6.05 16.98 -29.52
N THR A 364 -5.98 16.25 -28.41
CA THR A 364 -5.06 16.58 -27.32
C THR A 364 -3.63 16.25 -27.72
N LYS A 365 -2.81 17.28 -27.93
CA LYS A 365 -1.41 17.12 -28.29
C LYS A 365 -0.59 16.54 -27.13
N GLY A 366 0.20 15.52 -27.42
CA GLY A 366 1.10 14.90 -26.46
C GLY A 366 0.37 14.16 -25.33
N VAL A 367 0.69 14.49 -24.10
CA VAL A 367 0.20 13.80 -22.88
C VAL A 367 -0.98 14.55 -22.29
N PRO A 368 -2.16 13.91 -22.15
CA PRO A 368 -3.30 14.51 -21.47
C PRO A 368 -3.09 14.54 -19.95
N LYS A 369 -3.73 15.50 -19.29
CA LYS A 369 -3.78 15.58 -17.83
C LYS A 369 -4.79 14.56 -17.30
N GLU A 370 -4.31 13.41 -16.85
CA GLU A 370 -5.16 12.26 -16.53
C GLU A 370 -4.67 11.44 -15.34
N VAL A 371 -5.56 10.63 -14.79
CA VAL A 371 -5.27 9.60 -13.80
C VAL A 371 -5.20 8.26 -14.50
N ARG A 372 -4.18 7.46 -14.19
CA ARG A 372 -3.94 6.13 -14.78
C ARG A 372 -3.80 5.07 -13.69
N LYS A 373 -4.29 3.87 -13.98
CA LYS A 373 -4.16 2.70 -13.09
C LYS A 373 -2.95 1.87 -13.50
N VAL A 374 -2.15 1.49 -12.51
CA VAL A 374 -1.05 0.52 -12.68
C VAL A 374 -1.62 -0.87 -12.91
N THR A 375 -1.00 -1.62 -13.81
CA THR A 375 -1.38 -3.00 -14.15
C THR A 375 -0.35 -4.00 -13.62
N PRO A 376 -0.68 -5.30 -13.48
CA PRO A 376 0.28 -6.33 -13.05
C PRO A 376 1.52 -6.46 -13.95
N LYS A 377 1.47 -5.94 -15.19
CA LYS A 377 2.61 -5.90 -16.11
C LYS A 377 3.47 -4.65 -15.99
N ASN A 378 3.34 -3.87 -14.91
CA ASN A 378 4.02 -2.60 -14.68
C ASN A 378 3.76 -1.55 -15.77
N LEU A 379 2.62 -1.63 -16.44
CA LEU A 379 2.12 -0.66 -17.40
C LEU A 379 1.00 0.17 -16.78
N THR A 380 0.62 1.25 -17.45
CA THR A 380 -0.49 2.10 -17.03
C THR A 380 -1.66 2.05 -18.02
N ARG A 381 -2.88 2.23 -17.51
CA ARG A 381 -4.12 2.32 -18.27
C ARG A 381 -4.91 3.54 -17.86
N TYR A 382 -5.55 4.21 -18.81
CA TYR A 382 -6.42 5.34 -18.52
C TYR A 382 -7.52 4.94 -17.52
N LEU A 383 -7.71 5.77 -16.50
CA LEU A 383 -8.74 5.58 -15.48
C LEU A 383 -9.83 6.66 -15.57
N ARG A 384 -9.44 7.92 -15.57
CA ARG A 384 -10.34 9.07 -15.64
C ARG A 384 -9.57 10.37 -15.90
N PRO A 385 -10.25 11.49 -16.27
CA PRO A 385 -9.62 12.80 -16.26
C PRO A 385 -9.10 13.15 -14.86
N MET A 386 -8.07 13.99 -14.79
CA MET A 386 -7.59 14.50 -13.51
C MET A 386 -8.59 15.51 -12.95
N PRO A 387 -8.97 15.41 -11.67
CA PRO A 387 -9.85 16.39 -11.04
C PRO A 387 -9.27 17.81 -11.08
N GLY A 388 -10.13 18.80 -11.22
CA GLY A 388 -9.78 20.22 -11.17
C GLY A 388 -9.86 20.83 -9.77
N ALA A 389 -9.54 22.12 -9.66
CA ALA A 389 -9.66 22.90 -8.42
C ALA A 389 -11.13 23.03 -7.95
N SER A 390 -12.08 23.01 -8.87
CA SER A 390 -13.53 23.03 -8.59
C SER A 390 -14.05 21.86 -7.76
N ARG A 391 -13.19 20.85 -7.51
CA ARG A 391 -13.47 19.73 -6.61
C ARG A 391 -13.53 20.14 -5.14
N MET A 392 -12.77 21.16 -4.73
CA MET A 392 -12.68 21.60 -3.34
C MET A 392 -13.78 22.62 -3.04
N TYR A 393 -14.54 22.36 -1.99
CA TYR A 393 -15.61 23.21 -1.50
C TYR A 393 -15.29 23.67 -0.07
N PRO A 394 -15.04 24.99 0.17
CA PRO A 394 -14.55 25.48 1.46
C PRO A 394 -15.59 25.47 2.56
N GLU A 395 -16.88 25.53 2.25
CA GLU A 395 -17.93 25.41 3.28
C GLU A 395 -17.97 24.01 3.87
N THR A 396 -18.15 23.94 5.20
CA THR A 396 -18.08 22.72 5.96
C THR A 396 -19.16 22.68 7.05
N ASP A 397 -19.48 21.45 7.45
CA ASP A 397 -20.28 21.12 8.61
C ASP A 397 -19.44 20.88 9.89
N ILE A 398 -18.14 21.07 9.81
CA ILE A 398 -17.20 20.92 10.93
C ILE A 398 -16.73 22.30 11.40
N ALA A 399 -16.91 22.60 12.68
CA ALA A 399 -16.37 23.81 13.27
C ALA A 399 -14.82 23.81 13.21
N PRO A 400 -14.18 24.99 13.01
CA PRO A 400 -12.74 25.11 13.02
C PRO A 400 -12.13 24.54 14.30
N PHE A 401 -11.04 23.78 14.16
CA PHE A 401 -10.40 23.06 15.26
C PHE A 401 -9.07 23.69 15.65
N LYS A 402 -9.01 24.28 16.85
CA LYS A 402 -7.79 24.93 17.38
C LYS A 402 -6.80 23.91 17.93
N ILE A 403 -5.56 23.97 17.43
CA ILE A 403 -4.49 23.04 17.80
C ILE A 403 -3.85 23.40 19.16
N ALA A 404 -3.90 24.65 19.57
CA ALA A 404 -3.21 25.17 20.77
C ALA A 404 -3.48 24.36 22.06
N ASN A 405 -4.64 23.71 22.15
CA ASN A 405 -5.04 22.92 23.32
C ASN A 405 -4.49 21.47 23.30
N LEU A 406 -3.81 21.06 22.24
CA LEU A 406 -3.27 19.71 22.12
C LEU A 406 -1.81 19.65 22.54
N LYS A 407 -1.53 18.89 23.60
CA LYS A 407 -0.14 18.56 23.96
C LYS A 407 0.35 17.43 23.05
N VAL A 408 1.26 17.74 22.12
CA VAL A 408 1.85 16.78 21.20
C VAL A 408 3.34 16.67 21.45
N ARG A 409 3.84 15.46 21.63
CA ARG A 409 5.27 15.18 21.78
C ARG A 409 5.79 14.57 20.48
N LYS A 410 6.88 15.12 19.94
CA LYS A 410 7.59 14.55 18.78
C LYS A 410 8.02 13.12 19.10
N PRO A 411 7.63 12.11 18.31
CA PRO A 411 8.07 10.74 18.53
C PRO A 411 9.54 10.58 18.11
N LYS A 412 10.22 9.58 18.67
CA LYS A 412 11.54 9.16 18.17
C LYS A 412 11.37 8.45 16.83
N THR A 413 12.25 8.76 15.90
CA THR A 413 12.34 8.03 14.62
C THR A 413 12.70 6.55 14.86
N LEU A 414 12.49 5.69 13.87
CA LEU A 414 12.91 4.29 13.99
C LEU A 414 14.43 4.17 14.18
N ASP A 415 15.21 5.03 13.50
CA ASP A 415 16.67 5.03 13.61
C ASP A 415 17.16 5.45 15.02
N GLU A 416 16.48 6.43 15.65
CA GLU A 416 16.74 6.81 17.04
C GLU A 416 16.36 5.69 18.01
N ARG A 417 15.23 4.99 17.77
CA ARG A 417 14.78 3.85 18.59
C ARG A 417 15.74 2.65 18.46
N GLU A 418 16.29 2.40 17.25
CA GLU A 418 17.29 1.36 17.01
C GLU A 418 18.57 1.63 17.78
N LYS A 419 19.06 2.88 17.79
CA LYS A 419 20.27 3.30 18.50
C LYS A 419 20.13 3.26 20.03
N ASP A 420 18.91 3.39 20.55
CA ASP A 420 18.63 3.33 21.98
C ASP A 420 18.74 1.90 22.55
N LEU A 421 18.74 0.87 21.73
CA LEU A 421 18.77 -0.52 22.17
C LEU A 421 20.22 -0.98 22.45
N PRO A 422 20.49 -1.66 23.58
CA PRO A 422 21.81 -2.19 23.93
C PRO A 422 22.13 -3.50 23.19
N LEU A 423 21.93 -3.51 21.85
CA LEU A 423 22.05 -4.67 20.97
C LEU A 423 22.86 -4.31 19.71
N ASN A 424 23.17 -5.31 18.89
CA ASN A 424 23.76 -5.04 17.58
C ASN A 424 22.70 -4.45 16.62
N ASP A 425 23.19 -3.87 15.50
CA ASP A 425 22.34 -3.16 14.53
C ASP A 425 21.24 -4.04 13.92
N GLU A 426 21.53 -5.33 13.69
CA GLU A 426 20.59 -6.24 13.06
C GLU A 426 19.43 -6.61 14.01
N GLU A 427 19.76 -7.00 15.24
CA GLU A 427 18.76 -7.29 16.29
C GLU A 427 17.92 -6.06 16.63
N SER A 428 18.55 -4.87 16.75
CA SER A 428 17.87 -3.60 16.98
C SER A 428 16.86 -3.30 15.88
N LYS A 429 17.28 -3.42 14.61
CA LYS A 429 16.38 -3.25 13.46
C LYS A 429 15.23 -4.24 13.47
N GLN A 430 15.48 -5.50 13.77
CA GLN A 430 14.42 -6.51 13.82
C GLN A 430 13.40 -6.21 14.93
N LEU A 431 13.84 -5.86 16.14
CA LEU A 431 12.95 -5.50 17.24
C LEU A 431 12.10 -4.27 16.91
N VAL A 432 12.72 -3.20 16.40
CA VAL A 432 12.01 -1.97 16.06
C VAL A 432 11.06 -2.17 14.89
N ASN A 433 11.46 -2.91 13.85
CA ASN A 433 10.60 -3.20 12.69
C ASN A 433 9.38 -4.06 13.06
N ASN A 434 9.49 -4.93 14.06
CA ASN A 434 8.41 -5.76 14.59
C ASN A 434 7.63 -5.10 15.75
N GLU A 435 7.96 -3.84 16.12
CA GLU A 435 7.37 -3.10 17.25
C GLU A 435 7.57 -3.76 18.62
N LEU A 436 8.58 -4.58 18.75
CA LEU A 436 8.92 -5.30 19.98
C LEU A 436 9.85 -4.50 20.89
N ASP A 437 10.41 -3.39 20.42
CA ASP A 437 11.36 -2.56 21.17
C ASP A 437 10.78 -1.97 22.46
N LYS A 438 9.48 -1.66 22.50
CA LYS A 438 8.81 -1.20 23.73
C LYS A 438 8.75 -2.31 24.78
N GLN A 439 8.30 -3.49 24.39
CA GLN A 439 8.26 -4.67 25.26
C GLN A 439 9.67 -5.06 25.71
N PHE A 440 10.63 -5.07 24.76
CA PHE A 440 12.04 -5.30 25.06
C PHE A 440 12.56 -4.33 26.12
N ASN A 441 12.33 -3.02 25.97
CA ASN A 441 12.81 -2.00 26.92
C ASN A 441 12.20 -2.16 28.33
N ILE A 442 10.91 -2.51 28.42
CA ILE A 442 10.24 -2.78 29.69
C ILE A 442 10.90 -3.98 30.38
N LEU A 443 11.07 -5.07 29.66
CA LEU A 443 11.67 -6.30 30.18
C LEU A 443 13.15 -6.13 30.50
N ASN A 444 13.91 -5.46 29.62
CA ASN A 444 15.34 -5.25 29.83
C ASN A 444 15.65 -4.36 31.03
N LYS A 445 14.81 -3.35 31.28
CA LYS A 445 14.90 -2.52 32.48
C LYS A 445 14.70 -3.34 33.78
N LYS A 446 13.88 -4.40 33.71
CA LYS A 446 13.53 -5.26 34.86
C LYS A 446 14.56 -6.38 35.09
N PHE A 447 15.07 -6.98 34.01
CA PHE A 447 15.85 -8.22 34.07
C PHE A 447 17.33 -8.04 33.67
N ASP A 448 17.67 -7.01 32.91
CA ASP A 448 19.01 -6.73 32.39
C ASP A 448 19.64 -7.91 31.62
N LEU A 449 18.87 -8.48 30.70
CA LEU A 449 19.25 -9.66 29.89
C LEU A 449 19.10 -9.39 28.38
N PRO A 450 19.76 -8.38 27.80
CA PRO A 450 19.45 -7.89 26.45
C PRO A 450 19.52 -8.96 25.37
N LYS A 451 20.59 -9.77 25.33
CA LYS A 451 20.75 -10.84 24.31
C LYS A 451 19.73 -11.97 24.45
N LEU A 452 19.37 -12.32 25.69
CA LEU A 452 18.37 -13.36 25.94
C LEU A 452 16.97 -12.86 25.53
N LEU A 453 16.61 -11.64 25.92
CA LEU A 453 15.32 -11.03 25.58
C LEU A 453 15.16 -10.85 24.08
N SER A 454 16.19 -10.38 23.38
CA SER A 454 16.19 -10.28 21.92
C SER A 454 15.87 -11.65 21.28
N ARG A 455 16.57 -12.71 21.70
CA ARG A 455 16.32 -14.07 21.19
C ARG A 455 14.91 -14.58 21.49
N ILE A 456 14.41 -14.34 22.69
CA ILE A 456 13.05 -14.77 23.08
C ILE A 456 12.02 -14.05 22.21
N LEU A 457 12.08 -12.73 22.12
CA LEU A 457 11.10 -11.93 21.39
C LEU A 457 11.13 -12.16 19.89
N LEU A 458 12.32 -12.31 19.29
CA LEU A 458 12.46 -12.44 17.84
C LEU A 458 12.33 -13.88 17.33
N HIS A 459 12.62 -14.87 18.15
CA HIS A 459 12.68 -16.26 17.67
C HIS A 459 11.79 -17.22 18.49
N THR A 460 11.90 -17.20 19.83
CA THR A 460 11.20 -18.20 20.67
C THR A 460 9.68 -17.98 20.66
N LEU A 461 9.23 -16.75 20.94
CA LEU A 461 7.78 -16.45 20.96
C LEU A 461 7.11 -16.63 19.58
N PRO A 462 7.70 -16.17 18.46
CA PRO A 462 7.15 -16.46 17.13
C PRO A 462 7.10 -17.96 16.80
N GLN A 463 8.11 -18.75 17.19
CA GLN A 463 8.11 -20.19 17.00
C GLN A 463 6.96 -20.85 17.78
N LEU A 464 6.82 -20.57 19.09
CA LEU A 464 5.76 -21.10 19.92
C LEU A 464 4.37 -20.72 19.40
N LYS A 465 4.21 -19.49 18.92
CA LYS A 465 2.97 -19.04 18.27
C LYS A 465 2.63 -19.85 17.01
N ASN A 466 3.62 -20.20 16.19
CA ASN A 466 3.42 -21.05 15.01
C ASN A 466 3.08 -22.50 15.38
N GLU A 467 3.50 -22.94 16.56
CA GLU A 467 3.13 -24.23 17.15
C GLU A 467 1.76 -24.22 17.83
N GLY A 468 1.05 -23.07 17.81
CA GLY A 468 -0.31 -22.91 18.34
C GLY A 468 -0.36 -22.43 19.81
N GLU A 469 0.78 -22.12 20.42
CA GLU A 469 0.84 -21.66 21.80
C GLU A 469 0.63 -20.14 21.91
N THR A 470 -0.06 -19.72 22.97
CA THR A 470 -0.27 -18.30 23.27
C THR A 470 0.38 -17.96 24.59
N ILE A 471 1.51 -17.24 24.55
CA ILE A 471 2.28 -16.85 25.74
C ILE A 471 1.90 -15.42 26.13
N SER A 472 1.45 -15.22 27.37
CA SER A 472 1.16 -13.89 27.90
C SER A 472 2.44 -13.20 28.43
N ASP A 473 2.39 -11.87 28.57
CA ASP A 473 3.49 -11.13 29.19
C ASP A 473 3.74 -11.59 30.64
N SER A 474 2.69 -12.02 31.36
CA SER A 474 2.83 -12.54 32.72
C SER A 474 3.54 -13.89 32.75
N ASP A 475 3.32 -14.76 31.74
CA ASP A 475 4.02 -16.04 31.66
C ASP A 475 5.50 -15.83 31.33
N LEU A 476 5.79 -14.89 30.43
CA LEU A 476 7.16 -14.52 30.10
C LEU A 476 7.89 -13.98 31.33
N GLU A 477 7.27 -13.07 32.09
CA GLU A 477 7.86 -12.54 33.32
C GLU A 477 8.10 -13.61 34.39
N LYS A 478 7.16 -14.54 34.62
CA LYS A 478 7.34 -15.67 35.54
C LYS A 478 8.55 -16.51 35.19
N VAL A 479 8.67 -16.88 33.89
CA VAL A 479 9.76 -17.72 33.43
C VAL A 479 11.12 -16.99 33.54
N LEU A 480 11.16 -15.67 33.23
CA LEU A 480 12.37 -14.88 33.39
C LEU A 480 12.81 -14.75 34.86
N ILE A 481 11.86 -14.64 35.80
CA ILE A 481 12.16 -14.68 37.24
C ILE A 481 12.79 -16.00 37.65
N LEU A 482 12.24 -17.13 37.19
CA LEU A 482 12.81 -18.46 37.49
C LEU A 482 14.19 -18.65 36.87
N PHE A 483 14.40 -18.15 35.65
CA PHE A 483 15.73 -18.14 35.01
C PHE A 483 16.74 -17.33 35.83
N GLN A 484 16.37 -16.11 36.27
CA GLN A 484 17.26 -15.24 37.04
C GLN A 484 17.61 -15.82 38.43
N LYS A 485 16.70 -16.63 39.00
CA LYS A 485 16.96 -17.39 40.25
C LYS A 485 17.78 -18.67 40.04
N GLY A 486 18.16 -18.98 38.78
CA GLY A 486 18.90 -20.21 38.47
C GLY A 486 18.06 -21.50 38.53
N VAL A 487 16.74 -21.37 38.66
CA VAL A 487 15.81 -22.53 38.77
C VAL A 487 15.65 -23.25 37.42
N ILE A 488 15.75 -22.51 36.32
CA ILE A 488 15.72 -23.04 34.95
C ILE A 488 16.91 -22.54 34.16
N VAL A 489 17.39 -23.34 33.20
CA VAL A 489 18.48 -22.96 32.29
C VAL A 489 17.93 -22.37 31.00
N LYS A 490 18.77 -21.70 30.24
CA LYS A 490 18.40 -21.01 28.99
C LYS A 490 17.69 -21.91 27.99
N GLU A 491 18.14 -23.15 27.84
CA GLU A 491 17.57 -24.16 26.95
C GLU A 491 16.21 -24.66 27.39
N GLY A 492 15.88 -24.51 28.70
CA GLY A 492 14.58 -24.87 29.28
C GLY A 492 13.51 -23.81 29.11
N ILE A 493 13.87 -22.55 28.75
CA ILE A 493 12.93 -21.43 28.63
C ILE A 493 11.74 -21.75 27.69
N PRO A 494 11.91 -22.28 26.47
CA PRO A 494 10.77 -22.54 25.58
C PRO A 494 9.75 -23.50 26.22
N LYS A 495 10.24 -24.56 26.86
CA LYS A 495 9.38 -25.55 27.57
C LYS A 495 8.66 -24.92 28.77
N ALA A 496 9.39 -24.13 29.58
CA ALA A 496 8.83 -23.43 30.73
C ALA A 496 7.74 -22.42 30.34
N LEU A 497 7.89 -21.73 29.20
CA LEU A 497 6.88 -20.83 28.66
C LEU A 497 5.58 -21.57 28.31
N VAL A 498 5.69 -22.72 27.65
CA VAL A 498 4.52 -23.56 27.32
C VAL A 498 3.85 -24.08 28.59
N GLN A 499 4.62 -24.57 29.55
CA GLN A 499 4.07 -25.05 30.83
C GLN A 499 3.35 -23.92 31.60
N SER A 500 3.96 -22.71 31.64
CA SER A 500 3.33 -21.56 32.30
C SER A 500 2.02 -21.16 31.61
N SER A 501 1.98 -21.11 30.29
CA SER A 501 0.78 -20.71 29.52
C SER A 501 -0.38 -21.70 29.69
N ARG A 502 -0.08 -22.98 29.96
CA ARG A 502 -1.05 -24.02 30.23
C ARG A 502 -1.41 -24.17 31.71
N ASN A 503 -0.85 -23.34 32.59
CA ASN A 503 -0.94 -23.44 34.06
C ASN A 503 -0.44 -24.79 34.60
N GLU A 504 0.52 -25.42 33.92
CA GLU A 504 1.22 -26.61 34.38
C GLU A 504 2.35 -26.26 35.33
N GLU A 505 2.77 -27.21 36.18
CA GLU A 505 3.92 -27.05 37.04
C GLU A 505 5.20 -26.97 36.20
N ILE A 506 5.98 -25.88 36.34
CA ILE A 506 7.21 -25.69 35.59
C ILE A 506 8.26 -26.68 36.13
N GLN A 507 8.73 -27.56 35.26
CA GLN A 507 9.80 -28.49 35.60
C GLN A 507 11.09 -27.73 35.89
N VAL A 508 11.56 -27.81 37.11
CA VAL A 508 12.81 -27.22 37.59
C VAL A 508 13.96 -28.21 37.46
N ASN A 509 15.18 -27.72 37.42
CA ASN A 509 16.36 -28.59 37.47
C ASN A 509 16.34 -29.36 38.79
N SER A 510 16.45 -30.69 38.72
CA SER A 510 16.60 -31.51 39.93
C SER A 510 18.03 -31.37 40.48
N ASP A 511 18.18 -31.39 41.79
CA ASP A 511 19.50 -31.25 42.46
C ASP A 511 20.50 -32.36 42.07
N ASN A 512 20.07 -33.40 41.33
CA ASN A 512 20.91 -34.53 40.88
C ASN A 512 21.27 -34.51 39.40
N VAL A 513 21.01 -33.41 38.65
CA VAL A 513 21.30 -33.40 37.20
C VAL A 513 22.80 -33.40 36.91
N GLU A 514 23.61 -32.79 37.77
CA GLU A 514 25.06 -32.77 37.65
C GLU A 514 25.62 -34.20 37.78
N ASP A 515 25.20 -34.95 38.78
CA ASP A 515 25.61 -36.33 39.02
C ASP A 515 25.17 -37.25 37.87
N GLU A 516 23.92 -37.10 37.41
CA GLU A 516 23.39 -37.85 36.24
C GLU A 516 24.15 -37.54 34.95
N LEU A 517 24.60 -36.29 34.77
CA LEU A 517 25.40 -35.85 33.62
C LEU A 517 26.78 -36.48 33.67
N GLU A 518 27.44 -36.40 34.84
CA GLU A 518 28.77 -36.92 35.01
C GLU A 518 28.81 -38.46 34.78
N ASP A 519 27.87 -39.20 35.37
CA ASP A 519 27.73 -40.63 35.18
C ASP A 519 27.49 -40.99 33.71
N PHE A 520 26.61 -40.22 33.02
CA PHE A 520 26.32 -40.48 31.62
C PHE A 520 27.55 -40.16 30.72
N ILE A 521 28.27 -39.09 31.00
CA ILE A 521 29.47 -38.73 30.24
C ILE A 521 30.54 -39.75 30.48
N VAL A 522 30.78 -40.19 31.71
CA VAL A 522 31.74 -41.26 32.05
C VAL A 522 31.44 -42.54 31.28
N SER A 523 30.17 -42.98 31.26
CA SER A 523 29.75 -44.12 30.49
C SER A 523 29.99 -43.96 28.99
N LEU A 524 29.57 -42.82 28.42
CA LEU A 524 29.71 -42.53 26.99
C LEU A 524 31.19 -42.44 26.54
N VAL A 525 32.05 -41.79 27.35
CA VAL A 525 33.46 -41.63 27.10
C VAL A 525 34.21 -42.97 27.23
N SER A 526 33.79 -43.81 28.16
CA SER A 526 34.29 -45.18 28.30
C SER A 526 33.94 -46.04 27.08
N ASP A 527 32.68 -46.04 26.64
CA ASP A 527 32.21 -46.81 25.48
C ASP A 527 32.88 -46.35 24.17
N LYS A 528 33.29 -45.09 24.06
CA LYS A 528 33.91 -44.52 22.88
C LYS A 528 35.41 -44.29 23.01
N ARG A 529 36.08 -45.01 23.92
CA ARG A 529 37.51 -44.82 24.27
C ARG A 529 38.44 -44.94 23.08
N GLU A 530 38.23 -45.87 22.18
CA GLU A 530 39.07 -46.04 20.97
C GLU A 530 38.89 -44.89 20.00
N PHE A 531 37.63 -44.43 19.78
CA PHE A 531 37.30 -43.28 18.95
C PHE A 531 37.96 -41.99 19.48
N ILE A 532 37.96 -41.83 20.82
CA ILE A 532 38.56 -40.66 21.48
C ILE A 532 40.09 -40.66 21.26
N LYS A 533 40.74 -41.84 21.40
CA LYS A 533 42.19 -41.99 21.15
C LYS A 533 42.57 -41.70 19.70
N GLU A 534 41.68 -42.07 18.75
CA GLU A 534 41.91 -41.81 17.32
C GLU A 534 41.72 -40.33 16.95
N LYS A 535 40.65 -39.68 17.44
CA LYS A 535 40.24 -38.31 17.08
C LYS A 535 40.78 -37.23 18.02
N GLY A 536 41.38 -37.60 19.16
CA GLY A 536 41.84 -36.67 20.19
C GLY A 536 40.69 -35.74 20.66
N MET A 537 41.02 -34.50 20.95
CA MET A 537 40.03 -33.49 21.35
C MET A 537 38.94 -33.22 20.32
N GLY A 538 39.12 -33.59 19.05
CA GLY A 538 38.09 -33.50 18.01
C GLY A 538 36.87 -34.41 18.25
N ALA A 539 37.01 -35.42 19.12
CA ALA A 539 35.93 -36.32 19.52
C ALA A 539 34.81 -35.60 20.31
N VAL A 540 35.12 -34.50 21.03
CA VAL A 540 34.18 -33.74 21.84
C VAL A 540 32.95 -33.28 21.02
N GLY A 541 33.17 -32.75 19.79
CA GLY A 541 32.08 -32.31 18.92
C GLY A 541 31.11 -33.43 18.54
N ALA A 542 31.64 -34.64 18.29
CA ALA A 542 30.84 -35.80 17.94
C ALA A 542 30.08 -36.39 19.15
N LEU A 543 30.69 -36.33 20.33
CA LEU A 543 30.09 -36.82 21.58
C LEU A 543 29.07 -35.85 22.18
N MET A 544 29.16 -34.56 21.83
CA MET A 544 28.22 -33.55 22.32
C MET A 544 26.77 -33.84 21.90
N GLY A 545 26.55 -34.37 20.69
CA GLY A 545 25.20 -34.69 20.18
C GLY A 545 24.40 -35.63 21.09
N PRO A 546 24.90 -36.82 21.41
CA PRO A 546 24.27 -37.75 22.37
C PRO A 546 24.03 -37.16 23.75
N VAL A 547 24.99 -36.38 24.30
CA VAL A 547 24.83 -35.77 25.63
C VAL A 547 23.75 -34.69 25.58
N MET A 548 23.74 -33.83 24.57
CA MET A 548 22.72 -32.81 24.38
C MET A 548 21.32 -33.41 24.13
N SER A 549 21.25 -34.57 23.48
CA SER A 549 19.95 -35.28 23.29
C SER A 549 19.30 -35.65 24.60
N LYS A 550 20.05 -35.99 25.63
CA LYS A 550 19.56 -36.42 26.95
C LYS A 550 19.40 -35.27 27.95
N PHE A 551 20.29 -34.26 27.91
CA PHE A 551 20.38 -33.22 28.93
C PHE A 551 19.96 -31.83 28.42
N ARG A 552 19.53 -31.69 27.18
CA ARG A 552 19.02 -30.43 26.63
C ARG A 552 17.84 -29.91 27.45
N GLY A 553 17.98 -28.68 27.93
CA GLY A 553 16.95 -28.05 28.78
C GLY A 553 17.03 -28.38 30.27
N LYS A 554 17.97 -29.26 30.67
CA LYS A 554 18.25 -29.59 32.07
C LYS A 554 19.50 -28.90 32.61
N MET A 555 20.48 -28.61 31.75
CA MET A 555 21.73 -27.96 32.10
C MET A 555 22.24 -27.08 30.97
N ASP A 556 23.04 -26.04 31.27
CA ASP A 556 23.65 -25.17 30.26
C ASP A 556 24.62 -25.92 29.36
N GLY A 557 24.53 -25.69 28.05
CA GLY A 557 25.34 -26.39 27.04
C GLY A 557 26.84 -26.11 27.20
N GLY A 558 27.23 -24.95 27.75
CA GLY A 558 28.64 -24.62 28.04
C GLY A 558 29.20 -25.43 29.22
N ASP A 559 28.36 -25.66 30.23
CA ASP A 559 28.78 -26.48 31.39
C ASP A 559 28.82 -27.96 31.02
N ILE A 560 27.87 -28.45 30.24
CA ILE A 560 27.93 -29.80 29.62
C ILE A 560 29.24 -29.99 28.83
N ASN A 561 29.62 -28.99 28.03
CA ASN A 561 30.82 -29.06 27.21
C ASN A 561 32.10 -29.07 28.08
N LYS A 562 32.15 -28.32 29.17
CA LYS A 562 33.29 -28.33 30.10
C LYS A 562 33.47 -29.71 30.71
N VAL A 563 32.42 -30.31 31.27
CA VAL A 563 32.48 -31.66 31.88
C VAL A 563 32.91 -32.68 30.84
N LEU A 564 32.34 -32.62 29.63
CA LEU A 564 32.71 -33.54 28.53
C LEU A 564 34.18 -33.37 28.10
N MET A 565 34.69 -32.14 27.99
CA MET A 565 36.07 -31.86 27.66
C MET A 565 37.06 -32.37 28.75
N GLU A 566 36.70 -32.22 30.02
CA GLU A 566 37.48 -32.73 31.13
C GLU A 566 37.60 -34.25 31.09
N LYS A 567 36.47 -34.95 30.93
CA LYS A 567 36.46 -36.42 30.87
C LYS A 567 37.11 -37.00 29.61
N VAL A 568 37.04 -36.30 28.48
CA VAL A 568 37.81 -36.67 27.26
C VAL A 568 39.32 -36.48 27.47
N LYS A 569 39.76 -35.44 28.16
CA LYS A 569 41.19 -35.22 28.51
C LYS A 569 41.73 -36.27 29.44
N GLU A 570 40.92 -36.82 30.36
CA GLU A 570 41.35 -37.92 31.26
C GLU A 570 41.67 -39.22 30.51
N ILE A 571 41.19 -39.40 29.29
CA ILE A 571 41.41 -40.61 28.44
C ILE A 571 42.62 -40.43 27.49
N LEU A 572 42.92 -39.18 27.10
CA LEU A 572 44.03 -38.85 26.20
C LEU A 572 45.35 -38.77 26.94
#